data_a64be77264b1355c6cdcbbf493d6e8e7
#
_entry.id   a64be77264b1355c6cdcbbf493d6e8e7
#
_cell.length_a   1.000
_cell.length_b   1.000
_cell.length_c   1.000
_cell.angle_alpha   90.00
_cell.angle_beta   90.00
_cell.angle_gamma   90.00
#
_symmetry.space_group_name_H-M   'P 1'
#
loop_
_entity.id
_entity.type
_entity.pdbx_description
1 polymer ?
#
loop_
_entity_poly.entity_id
_entity_poly.type
_entity_poly.pdbx_seq_one_letter_code
_entity_poly.pdbx_strand_id
1 'polypeptide(L)'
;MIIDAHMHLPSGEPDLDSKKRRLLSDMRANGVDIGIVISDSELESTIGSMDDCTELFSDCPNVFAAAGISPYINYRKQLEKLKKYLTLGFFVGIKLYCGHEPIYIDDGDLKPVFRLAAEFDVPVLFHSGWDNAQCAAPERAKAAAAANPEARLVCCHCYYPKLAKCFETLKSCPNVYFDLSSVADDPEKCPSVAQVLERYIPEMPERFIFGSDYGCCDQRRHIDFIKKLDIPSDYLQDVIHGNAARIYNISS
;
A
#
# COMPACT_ATOMS: atom_id res chain seq x y z
N MET A 1 -2.53 3.55 18.67
CA MET A 1 -3.20 2.84 17.56
C MET A 1 -2.18 2.58 16.45
N ILE A 2 -2.27 1.43 15.77
CA ILE A 2 -1.45 1.07 14.60
C ILE A 2 -2.38 0.73 13.44
N ILE A 3 -2.19 1.37 12.30
CA ILE A 3 -2.80 1.00 11.03
C ILE A 3 -1.71 0.37 10.16
N ASP A 4 -1.88 -0.90 9.79
CA ASP A 4 -1.02 -1.56 8.81
C ASP A 4 -1.65 -1.40 7.43
N ALA A 5 -1.12 -0.47 6.64
CA ALA A 5 -1.71 -0.07 5.36
C ALA A 5 -1.34 -1.00 4.19
N HIS A 6 -0.55 -2.06 4.44
CA HIS A 6 -0.11 -2.99 3.40
C HIS A 6 0.00 -4.41 3.94
N MET A 7 -1.04 -5.17 3.73
CA MET A 7 -1.12 -6.58 4.11
C MET A 7 -1.63 -7.42 2.96
N HIS A 8 -1.24 -8.68 2.91
CA HIS A 8 -1.78 -9.70 2.00
C HIS A 8 -2.32 -10.87 2.80
N LEU A 9 -3.20 -11.68 2.20
CA LEU A 9 -3.56 -12.96 2.78
C LEU A 9 -2.32 -13.87 2.86
N PRO A 10 -2.06 -14.54 4.00
CA PRO A 10 -0.88 -15.40 4.15
C PRO A 10 -0.95 -16.61 3.21
N SER A 11 0.14 -16.88 2.50
CA SER A 11 0.22 -17.95 1.49
C SER A 11 0.29 -19.37 2.05
N GLY A 12 0.70 -19.52 3.32
CA GLY A 12 0.96 -20.84 3.93
C GLY A 12 -0.28 -21.59 4.43
N GLU A 13 -1.46 -21.01 4.38
CA GLU A 13 -2.70 -21.60 4.90
C GLU A 13 -3.48 -22.34 3.79
N PRO A 14 -4.17 -23.47 4.14
CA PRO A 14 -4.80 -24.34 3.15
C PRO A 14 -6.05 -23.77 2.49
N ASP A 15 -6.77 -22.87 3.15
CA ASP A 15 -8.03 -22.31 2.71
C ASP A 15 -8.21 -20.85 3.16
N LEU A 16 -9.18 -20.16 2.57
CA LEU A 16 -9.46 -18.75 2.84
C LEU A 16 -9.83 -18.46 4.28
N ASP A 17 -10.63 -19.33 4.91
CA ASP A 17 -11.01 -19.16 6.33
C ASP A 17 -9.81 -19.28 7.27
N SER A 18 -8.91 -20.19 6.97
CA SER A 18 -7.64 -20.34 7.74
C SER A 18 -6.75 -19.10 7.56
N LYS A 19 -6.68 -18.56 6.34
CA LYS A 19 -5.98 -17.30 6.05
C LYS A 19 -6.56 -16.13 6.84
N LYS A 20 -7.89 -15.97 6.86
CA LYS A 20 -8.58 -14.96 7.67
C LYS A 20 -8.25 -15.12 9.15
N ARG A 21 -8.41 -16.33 9.71
CA ARG A 21 -8.12 -16.59 11.13
C ARG A 21 -6.68 -16.27 11.48
N ARG A 22 -5.73 -16.66 10.64
CA ARG A 22 -4.31 -16.40 10.85
C ARG A 22 -4.02 -14.90 10.81
N LEU A 23 -4.47 -14.17 9.79
CA LEU A 23 -4.30 -12.73 9.67
C LEU A 23 -4.85 -11.98 10.90
N LEU A 24 -6.08 -12.25 11.31
CA LEU A 24 -6.70 -11.61 12.47
C LEU A 24 -6.01 -11.97 13.79
N SER A 25 -5.47 -13.20 13.89
CA SER A 25 -4.68 -13.61 15.05
C SER A 25 -3.36 -12.87 15.14
N ASP A 26 -2.65 -12.73 14.01
CA ASP A 26 -1.35 -12.06 13.97
C ASP A 26 -1.49 -10.53 14.15
N MET A 27 -2.54 -9.91 13.59
CA MET A 27 -2.87 -8.51 13.89
C MET A 27 -3.00 -8.29 15.41
N ARG A 28 -3.81 -9.13 16.09
CA ARG A 28 -3.97 -9.04 17.55
C ARG A 28 -2.67 -9.26 18.32
N ALA A 29 -1.90 -10.27 17.94
CA ALA A 29 -0.63 -10.59 18.59
C ALA A 29 0.41 -9.47 18.45
N ASN A 30 0.38 -8.73 17.34
CA ASN A 30 1.29 -7.64 17.03
C ASN A 30 0.76 -6.26 17.44
N GLY A 31 -0.49 -6.17 17.94
CA GLY A 31 -1.12 -4.91 18.35
C GLY A 31 -1.48 -4.01 17.17
N VAL A 32 -1.81 -4.61 16.01
CA VAL A 32 -2.35 -3.89 14.85
C VAL A 32 -3.85 -3.72 15.04
N ASP A 33 -4.29 -2.49 15.11
CA ASP A 33 -5.69 -2.13 15.37
C ASP A 33 -6.53 -2.17 14.10
N ILE A 34 -5.98 -1.70 12.98
CA ILE A 34 -6.63 -1.67 11.67
C ILE A 34 -5.66 -2.21 10.61
N GLY A 35 -6.17 -3.06 9.71
CA GLY A 35 -5.41 -3.60 8.58
C GLY A 35 -6.04 -3.25 7.24
N ILE A 36 -5.21 -2.97 6.22
CA ILE A 36 -5.65 -2.84 4.82
C ILE A 36 -5.11 -4.04 4.04
N VAL A 37 -5.99 -4.94 3.65
CA VAL A 37 -5.64 -6.13 2.86
C VAL A 37 -5.68 -5.80 1.37
N ILE A 38 -4.57 -6.02 0.69
CA ILE A 38 -4.46 -5.77 -0.75
C ILE A 38 -4.80 -7.05 -1.50
N SER A 39 -5.85 -7.02 -2.30
CA SER A 39 -6.23 -8.14 -3.16
C SER A 39 -5.37 -8.20 -4.41
N ASP A 40 -5.30 -9.39 -5.03
CA ASP A 40 -4.67 -9.56 -6.33
C ASP A 40 -5.55 -9.00 -7.45
N SER A 41 -4.93 -8.74 -8.60
CA SER A 41 -5.60 -8.47 -9.87
C SER A 41 -6.12 -9.74 -10.56
N GLU A 42 -5.57 -10.91 -10.20
CA GLU A 42 -5.92 -12.23 -10.76
C GLU A 42 -7.06 -12.89 -9.97
N LEU A 43 -7.89 -13.69 -10.68
CA LEU A 43 -9.04 -14.38 -10.09
C LEU A 43 -8.65 -15.61 -9.25
N GLU A 44 -7.55 -16.30 -9.62
CA GLU A 44 -7.06 -17.51 -8.96
C GLU A 44 -5.73 -17.21 -8.26
N SER A 45 -5.76 -16.32 -7.30
CA SER A 45 -4.57 -15.88 -6.58
C SER A 45 -4.43 -16.50 -5.20
N THR A 46 -3.21 -16.74 -4.78
CA THR A 46 -2.89 -17.20 -3.41
C THR A 46 -3.09 -16.11 -2.37
N ILE A 47 -3.08 -14.84 -2.76
CA ILE A 47 -3.31 -13.68 -1.88
C ILE A 47 -4.75 -13.15 -1.93
N GLY A 48 -5.62 -13.84 -2.68
CA GLY A 48 -7.05 -13.55 -2.75
C GLY A 48 -7.43 -12.45 -3.75
N SER A 49 -8.54 -12.66 -4.44
CA SER A 49 -9.18 -11.70 -5.34
C SER A 49 -9.98 -10.63 -4.58
N MET A 50 -10.54 -9.65 -5.29
CA MET A 50 -11.50 -8.70 -4.72
C MET A 50 -12.72 -9.39 -4.10
N ASP A 51 -13.22 -10.49 -4.72
CA ASP A 51 -14.36 -11.25 -4.18
C ASP A 51 -14.00 -11.95 -2.89
N ASP A 52 -12.82 -12.60 -2.85
CA ASP A 52 -12.34 -13.28 -1.64
C ASP A 52 -12.18 -12.29 -0.47
N CYS A 53 -11.57 -11.13 -0.72
CA CYS A 53 -11.44 -10.10 0.32
C CYS A 53 -12.81 -9.60 0.80
N THR A 54 -13.79 -9.44 -0.10
CA THR A 54 -15.15 -9.03 0.26
C THR A 54 -15.84 -10.10 1.10
N GLU A 55 -15.78 -11.36 0.69
CA GLU A 55 -16.38 -12.48 1.42
C GLU A 55 -15.77 -12.63 2.81
N LEU A 56 -14.44 -12.50 2.92
CA LEU A 56 -13.74 -12.69 4.17
C LEU A 56 -13.90 -11.55 5.18
N PHE A 57 -13.89 -10.29 4.72
CA PHE A 57 -13.64 -9.16 5.63
C PHE A 57 -14.69 -8.05 5.60
N SER A 58 -15.69 -8.07 4.73
CA SER A 58 -16.69 -6.99 4.67
C SER A 58 -17.50 -6.81 5.96
N ASP A 59 -17.52 -7.81 6.84
CA ASP A 59 -18.13 -7.80 8.16
C ASP A 59 -17.12 -7.50 9.30
N CYS A 60 -15.85 -7.32 8.99
CA CYS A 60 -14.80 -7.05 9.97
C CYS A 60 -14.54 -5.54 10.09
N PRO A 61 -14.93 -4.88 11.18
CA PRO A 61 -14.91 -3.41 11.27
C PRO A 61 -13.50 -2.82 11.29
N ASN A 62 -12.50 -3.62 11.55
CA ASN A 62 -11.09 -3.22 11.63
C ASN A 62 -10.23 -3.74 10.47
N VAL A 63 -10.85 -4.25 9.41
CA VAL A 63 -10.16 -4.66 8.19
C VAL A 63 -10.83 -4.01 6.99
N PHE A 64 -10.03 -3.27 6.23
CA PHE A 64 -10.40 -2.69 4.94
C PHE A 64 -9.64 -3.39 3.82
N ALA A 65 -9.93 -3.06 2.56
CA ALA A 65 -9.21 -3.62 1.44
C ALA A 65 -8.74 -2.55 0.42
N ALA A 66 -7.66 -2.87 -0.30
CA ALA A 66 -7.29 -2.20 -1.54
C ALA A 66 -7.47 -3.19 -2.71
N ALA A 67 -8.13 -2.74 -3.76
CA ALA A 67 -8.51 -3.60 -4.88
C ALA A 67 -7.39 -3.70 -5.92
N GLY A 68 -6.82 -4.88 -6.10
CA GLY A 68 -5.91 -5.17 -7.21
C GLY A 68 -6.63 -5.11 -8.55
N ILE A 69 -6.05 -4.43 -9.54
CA ILE A 69 -6.61 -4.30 -10.88
C ILE A 69 -5.50 -4.39 -11.95
N SER A 70 -5.80 -5.07 -13.05
CA SER A 70 -4.90 -5.20 -14.20
C SER A 70 -5.54 -4.66 -15.48
N PRO A 71 -4.85 -3.80 -16.26
CA PRO A 71 -5.32 -3.38 -17.57
C PRO A 71 -5.30 -4.52 -18.60
N TYR A 72 -4.65 -5.65 -18.29
CA TYR A 72 -4.49 -6.80 -19.22
C TYR A 72 -5.52 -7.91 -19.01
N ILE A 73 -6.32 -7.88 -17.91
CA ILE A 73 -7.25 -8.95 -17.55
C ILE A 73 -8.68 -8.38 -17.50
N ASN A 74 -9.47 -8.56 -18.58
CA ASN A 74 -10.88 -8.13 -18.60
C ASN A 74 -11.10 -6.70 -18.04
N TYR A 75 -10.23 -5.78 -18.37
CA TYR A 75 -10.09 -4.46 -17.73
C TYR A 75 -11.40 -3.71 -17.52
N ARG A 76 -12.25 -3.65 -18.57
CA ARG A 76 -13.56 -3.00 -18.46
C ARG A 76 -14.43 -3.61 -17.36
N LYS A 77 -14.49 -4.94 -17.29
CA LYS A 77 -15.27 -5.63 -16.26
C LYS A 77 -14.70 -5.41 -14.86
N GLN A 78 -13.35 -5.37 -14.75
CA GLN A 78 -12.70 -5.05 -13.48
C GLN A 78 -13.04 -3.63 -13.02
N LEU A 79 -13.03 -2.64 -13.91
CA LEU A 79 -13.42 -1.25 -13.58
C LEU A 79 -14.88 -1.14 -13.14
N GLU A 80 -15.81 -1.83 -13.84
CA GLU A 80 -17.24 -1.87 -13.47
C GLU A 80 -17.43 -2.51 -12.07
N LYS A 81 -16.72 -3.61 -11.80
CA LYS A 81 -16.73 -4.31 -10.51
C LYS A 81 -16.12 -3.45 -9.40
N LEU A 82 -14.97 -2.85 -9.67
CA LEU A 82 -14.29 -1.95 -8.75
C LEU A 82 -15.17 -0.79 -8.33
N LYS A 83 -15.83 -0.12 -9.30
CA LYS A 83 -16.76 0.97 -9.02
C LYS A 83 -17.89 0.54 -8.06
N LYS A 84 -18.45 -0.66 -8.28
CA LYS A 84 -19.46 -1.24 -7.37
C LYS A 84 -18.90 -1.43 -5.96
N TYR A 85 -17.69 -1.98 -5.83
CA TYR A 85 -17.09 -2.26 -4.52
C TYR A 85 -16.67 -1.00 -3.78
N LEU A 86 -16.14 0.01 -4.46
CA LEU A 86 -15.84 1.31 -3.86
C LEU A 86 -17.12 1.97 -3.28
N THR A 87 -18.26 1.81 -3.94
CA THR A 87 -19.55 2.31 -3.42
C THR A 87 -19.95 1.68 -2.07
N LEU A 88 -19.47 0.48 -1.75
CA LEU A 88 -19.75 -0.19 -0.47
C LEU A 88 -18.89 0.33 0.70
N GLY A 89 -17.83 1.12 0.43
CA GLY A 89 -16.97 1.70 1.44
C GLY A 89 -15.98 0.74 2.11
N PHE A 90 -15.98 -0.54 1.73
CA PHE A 90 -15.02 -1.53 2.23
C PHE A 90 -13.66 -1.42 1.54
N PHE A 91 -13.65 -1.16 0.22
CA PHE A 91 -12.42 -0.88 -0.51
C PHE A 91 -12.04 0.59 -0.38
N VAL A 92 -10.89 0.84 0.22
CA VAL A 92 -10.37 2.18 0.54
C VAL A 92 -9.16 2.56 -0.33
N GLY A 93 -8.82 1.76 -1.33
CA GLY A 93 -7.70 1.99 -2.25
C GLY A 93 -7.75 1.10 -3.48
N ILE A 94 -6.95 1.43 -4.49
CA ILE A 94 -6.79 0.66 -5.73
C ILE A 94 -5.31 0.32 -5.91
N LYS A 95 -4.98 -0.96 -6.14
CA LYS A 95 -3.59 -1.44 -6.30
C LYS A 95 -3.25 -1.75 -7.74
N LEU A 96 -2.11 -1.25 -8.20
CA LEU A 96 -1.44 -1.58 -9.45
C LEU A 96 -0.15 -2.35 -9.16
N TYR A 97 0.01 -3.52 -9.78
CA TYR A 97 1.16 -4.40 -9.61
C TYR A 97 2.26 -4.09 -10.65
N CYS A 98 2.72 -2.83 -10.68
CA CYS A 98 3.76 -2.38 -11.60
C CYS A 98 5.05 -3.20 -11.44
N GLY A 99 5.52 -3.83 -12.51
CA GLY A 99 6.71 -4.66 -12.52
C GLY A 99 6.45 -6.15 -12.26
N HIS A 100 5.47 -6.52 -11.45
CA HIS A 100 4.94 -7.89 -11.44
C HIS A 100 4.15 -8.15 -12.70
N GLU A 101 3.33 -7.19 -13.10
CA GLU A 101 2.74 -7.10 -14.43
C GLU A 101 3.50 -6.04 -15.26
N PRO A 102 3.47 -6.09 -16.61
CA PRO A 102 4.14 -5.09 -17.45
C PRO A 102 3.42 -3.74 -17.47
N ILE A 103 2.97 -3.28 -16.30
CA ILE A 103 2.25 -2.02 -16.09
C ILE A 103 3.27 -0.92 -15.83
N TYR A 104 3.29 0.11 -16.67
CA TYR A 104 4.01 1.35 -16.42
C TYR A 104 3.09 2.36 -15.75
N ILE A 105 3.50 2.90 -14.59
CA ILE A 105 2.64 3.77 -13.77
C ILE A 105 2.18 5.05 -14.48
N ASP A 106 2.91 5.51 -15.48
CA ASP A 106 2.61 6.67 -16.33
C ASP A 106 1.87 6.31 -17.63
N ASP A 107 1.41 5.06 -17.78
CA ASP A 107 0.67 4.63 -18.97
C ASP A 107 -0.70 5.35 -19.06
N GLY A 108 -1.01 5.85 -20.27
CA GLY A 108 -2.28 6.52 -20.55
C GLY A 108 -3.51 5.63 -20.36
N ASP A 109 -3.37 4.32 -20.49
CA ASP A 109 -4.44 3.35 -20.29
C ASP A 109 -4.89 3.25 -18.82
N LEU A 110 -4.09 3.77 -17.87
CA LEU A 110 -4.44 3.85 -16.45
C LEU A 110 -5.35 5.04 -16.10
N LYS A 111 -5.62 5.97 -17.01
CA LYS A 111 -6.51 7.13 -16.76
C LYS A 111 -7.86 6.76 -16.15
N PRO A 112 -8.54 5.67 -16.55
CA PRO A 112 -9.79 5.27 -15.91
C PRO A 112 -9.62 4.93 -14.42
N VAL A 113 -8.48 4.32 -14.03
CA VAL A 113 -8.17 4.00 -12.62
C VAL A 113 -7.99 5.28 -11.82
N PHE A 114 -7.15 6.22 -12.31
CA PHE A 114 -6.92 7.49 -11.61
C PHE A 114 -8.20 8.34 -11.47
N ARG A 115 -9.05 8.36 -12.51
CA ARG A 115 -10.35 9.05 -12.44
C ARG A 115 -11.28 8.41 -11.42
N LEU A 116 -11.34 7.08 -11.38
CA LEU A 116 -12.16 6.36 -10.42
C LEU A 116 -11.66 6.60 -8.98
N ALA A 117 -10.35 6.58 -8.78
CA ALA A 117 -9.74 6.89 -7.49
C ALA A 117 -10.10 8.30 -7.01
N ALA A 118 -10.02 9.30 -7.90
CA ALA A 118 -10.43 10.67 -7.58
C ALA A 118 -11.95 10.80 -7.34
N GLU A 119 -12.80 10.10 -8.13
CA GLU A 119 -14.27 10.10 -7.96
C GLU A 119 -14.69 9.58 -6.57
N PHE A 120 -14.01 8.54 -6.07
CA PHE A 120 -14.31 7.91 -4.78
C PHE A 120 -13.42 8.40 -3.65
N ASP A 121 -12.53 9.35 -3.91
CA ASP A 121 -11.57 9.89 -2.95
C ASP A 121 -10.75 8.80 -2.24
N VAL A 122 -10.21 7.84 -3.02
CA VAL A 122 -9.33 6.78 -2.55
C VAL A 122 -7.96 6.85 -3.22
N PRO A 123 -6.85 6.41 -2.57
CA PRO A 123 -5.54 6.40 -3.19
C PRO A 123 -5.38 5.30 -4.24
N VAL A 124 -4.45 5.53 -5.18
CA VAL A 124 -3.90 4.50 -6.06
C VAL A 124 -2.54 4.07 -5.51
N LEU A 125 -2.45 2.82 -5.06
CA LEU A 125 -1.23 2.18 -4.61
C LEU A 125 -0.52 1.57 -5.83
N PHE A 126 0.78 1.74 -5.94
CA PHE A 126 1.55 1.09 -7.00
C PHE A 126 2.80 0.41 -6.44
N HIS A 127 3.04 -0.82 -6.89
CA HIS A 127 4.26 -1.54 -6.54
C HIS A 127 5.47 -0.83 -7.12
N SER A 128 6.57 -0.76 -6.37
CA SER A 128 7.83 -0.17 -6.82
C SER A 128 9.05 -0.83 -6.17
N GLY A 129 10.20 -0.76 -6.83
CA GLY A 129 11.44 -1.35 -6.32
C GLY A 129 11.72 -2.77 -6.86
N TRP A 130 12.81 -3.36 -6.44
CA TRP A 130 13.34 -4.68 -6.85
C TRP A 130 13.41 -4.89 -8.37
N ASP A 131 13.08 -6.10 -8.82
CA ASP A 131 13.09 -6.45 -10.23
C ASP A 131 12.00 -5.70 -10.99
N ASN A 132 12.27 -5.39 -12.27
CA ASN A 132 11.39 -4.60 -13.12
C ASN A 132 11.03 -3.20 -12.57
N ALA A 133 11.86 -2.67 -11.67
CA ALA A 133 11.65 -1.36 -11.03
C ALA A 133 11.47 -0.20 -12.02
N GLN A 134 11.90 -0.36 -13.29
CA GLN A 134 11.69 0.63 -14.36
C GLN A 134 10.21 0.92 -14.63
N CYS A 135 9.29 -0.03 -14.33
CA CYS A 135 7.85 0.14 -14.54
C CYS A 135 7.26 1.22 -13.64
N ALA A 136 7.82 1.39 -12.44
CA ALA A 136 7.43 2.41 -11.46
C ALA A 136 8.64 3.25 -10.98
N ALA A 137 9.60 3.51 -11.88
CA ALA A 137 10.73 4.39 -11.55
C ALA A 137 10.21 5.75 -11.04
N PRO A 138 10.91 6.39 -10.09
CA PRO A 138 10.45 7.65 -9.50
C PRO A 138 10.13 8.74 -10.52
N GLU A 139 10.85 8.79 -11.63
CA GLU A 139 10.62 9.72 -12.73
C GLU A 139 9.26 9.47 -13.44
N ARG A 140 8.87 8.20 -13.58
CA ARG A 140 7.55 7.81 -14.12
C ARG A 140 6.44 8.11 -13.11
N ALA A 141 6.67 7.79 -11.84
CA ALA A 141 5.72 8.13 -10.77
C ALA A 141 5.50 9.65 -10.69
N LYS A 142 6.55 10.45 -10.88
CA LYS A 142 6.47 11.91 -10.99
C LYS A 142 5.61 12.36 -12.19
N ALA A 143 5.78 11.72 -13.34
CA ALA A 143 4.97 12.01 -14.54
C ALA A 143 3.50 11.63 -14.34
N ALA A 144 3.24 10.46 -13.74
CA ALA A 144 1.88 10.02 -13.39
C ALA A 144 1.20 10.98 -12.40
N ALA A 145 1.92 11.40 -11.35
CA ALA A 145 1.42 12.35 -10.36
C ALA A 145 1.07 13.71 -10.97
N ALA A 146 1.91 14.22 -11.87
CA ALA A 146 1.68 15.47 -12.57
C ALA A 146 0.50 15.40 -13.56
N ALA A 147 0.30 14.24 -14.20
CA ALA A 147 -0.80 14.01 -15.12
C ALA A 147 -2.16 13.78 -14.43
N ASN A 148 -2.14 13.43 -13.12
CA ASN A 148 -3.34 13.11 -12.33
C ASN A 148 -3.30 13.85 -10.97
N PRO A 149 -3.34 15.19 -10.94
CA PRO A 149 -3.15 15.98 -9.72
C PRO A 149 -4.25 15.77 -8.68
N GLU A 150 -5.43 15.33 -9.08
CA GLU A 150 -6.56 15.03 -8.17
C GLU A 150 -6.47 13.65 -7.52
N ALA A 151 -5.59 12.76 -8.02
CA ALA A 151 -5.42 11.42 -7.47
C ALA A 151 -4.29 11.40 -6.43
N ARG A 152 -4.52 10.72 -5.31
CA ARG A 152 -3.47 10.38 -4.34
C ARG A 152 -2.75 9.12 -4.81
N LEU A 153 -1.43 9.16 -4.91
CA LEU A 153 -0.59 8.03 -5.31
C LEU A 153 0.21 7.54 -4.10
N VAL A 154 0.16 6.24 -3.80
CA VAL A 154 0.95 5.61 -2.73
C VAL A 154 2.03 4.74 -3.36
N CYS A 155 3.28 5.17 -3.19
CA CYS A 155 4.46 4.44 -3.65
C CYS A 155 4.80 3.32 -2.67
N CYS A 156 4.36 2.09 -2.95
CA CYS A 156 4.66 0.94 -2.13
C CYS A 156 6.16 0.64 -2.15
N HIS A 157 6.71 0.28 -0.99
CA HIS A 157 8.12 -0.11 -0.81
C HIS A 157 9.14 0.99 -1.15
N CYS A 158 8.69 2.22 -1.45
CA CYS A 158 9.53 3.41 -1.65
C CYS A 158 10.68 3.22 -2.66
N TYR A 159 10.46 2.44 -3.72
CA TYR A 159 11.48 2.13 -4.74
C TYR A 159 12.74 1.47 -4.14
N TYR A 160 12.52 0.58 -3.14
CA TYR A 160 13.61 -0.15 -2.47
C TYR A 160 14.53 -0.87 -3.48
N PRO A 161 15.86 -0.90 -3.27
CA PRO A 161 16.58 -0.34 -2.12
C PRO A 161 16.99 1.13 -2.30
N LYS A 162 16.50 1.86 -3.31
CA LYS A 162 16.94 3.21 -3.66
C LYS A 162 16.02 4.29 -3.07
N LEU A 163 15.69 4.17 -1.75
CA LEU A 163 14.74 5.04 -1.04
C LEU A 163 15.08 6.54 -1.20
N ALA A 164 16.35 6.92 -0.99
CA ALA A 164 16.77 8.32 -1.11
C ALA A 164 16.48 8.90 -2.50
N LYS A 165 16.72 8.11 -3.58
CA LYS A 165 16.36 8.52 -4.95
C LYS A 165 14.85 8.72 -5.08
N CYS A 166 14.05 7.82 -4.52
CA CYS A 166 12.60 7.92 -4.54
C CYS A 166 12.15 9.24 -3.90
N PHE A 167 12.57 9.50 -2.67
CA PHE A 167 12.16 10.67 -1.91
C PHE A 167 12.62 11.98 -2.58
N GLU A 168 13.88 12.07 -3.00
CA GLU A 168 14.40 13.25 -3.71
C GLU A 168 13.63 13.56 -4.99
N THR A 169 13.30 12.55 -5.77
CA THR A 169 12.59 12.74 -7.04
C THR A 169 11.12 13.16 -6.82
N LEU A 170 10.47 12.57 -5.79
CA LEU A 170 9.03 12.71 -5.56
C LEU A 170 8.67 13.76 -4.50
N LYS A 171 9.64 14.36 -3.80
CA LYS A 171 9.33 15.38 -2.77
C LYS A 171 8.55 16.59 -3.32
N SER A 172 8.73 16.92 -4.59
CA SER A 172 8.00 18.02 -5.25
C SER A 172 6.58 17.64 -5.70
N CYS A 173 6.13 16.39 -5.48
CA CYS A 173 4.81 15.89 -5.88
C CYS A 173 3.92 15.78 -4.65
N PRO A 174 3.07 16.78 -4.32
CA PRO A 174 2.32 16.81 -3.06
C PRO A 174 1.28 15.70 -2.94
N ASN A 175 0.86 15.13 -4.06
CA ASN A 175 -0.11 14.03 -4.13
C ASN A 175 0.53 12.62 -4.14
N VAL A 176 1.85 12.51 -3.85
CA VAL A 176 2.54 11.21 -3.72
C VAL A 176 2.87 10.95 -2.25
N TYR A 177 2.53 9.76 -1.77
CA TYR A 177 2.76 9.25 -0.43
C TYR A 177 3.66 8.02 -0.47
N PHE A 178 4.28 7.67 0.65
CA PHE A 178 5.32 6.65 0.75
C PHE A 178 4.91 5.57 1.74
N ASP A 179 4.67 4.37 1.23
CA ASP A 179 4.36 3.21 2.04
C ASP A 179 5.66 2.45 2.36
N LEU A 180 5.94 2.35 3.66
CA LEU A 180 7.17 1.76 4.23
C LEU A 180 7.14 0.23 4.32
N SER A 181 6.29 -0.43 3.54
CA SER A 181 6.24 -1.90 3.50
C SER A 181 7.54 -2.49 2.94
N SER A 182 7.91 -3.67 3.42
CA SER A 182 9.11 -4.44 3.06
C SER A 182 10.48 -3.76 3.29
N VAL A 183 10.53 -2.52 3.78
CA VAL A 183 11.80 -1.80 3.93
C VAL A 183 12.68 -2.35 5.07
N ALA A 184 12.11 -3.14 6.00
CA ALA A 184 12.80 -3.75 7.13
C ALA A 184 12.95 -5.28 7.00
N ASP A 185 12.73 -5.85 5.81
CA ASP A 185 12.78 -7.30 5.63
C ASP A 185 14.21 -7.85 5.75
N ASP A 186 15.20 -7.11 5.30
CA ASP A 186 16.63 -7.44 5.45
C ASP A 186 17.23 -6.73 6.69
N PRO A 187 17.48 -7.46 7.82
CA PRO A 187 18.03 -6.86 9.03
C PRO A 187 19.39 -6.17 8.83
N GLU A 188 20.21 -6.65 7.89
CA GLU A 188 21.55 -6.07 7.64
C GLU A 188 21.44 -4.68 7.01
N LYS A 189 20.35 -4.40 6.31
CA LYS A 189 20.11 -3.09 5.67
C LYS A 189 19.33 -2.13 6.55
N CYS A 190 18.68 -2.60 7.62
CA CYS A 190 17.91 -1.76 8.53
C CYS A 190 18.65 -0.50 9.00
N PRO A 191 19.94 -0.52 9.39
CA PRO A 191 20.62 0.70 9.81
C PRO A 191 20.72 1.76 8.70
N SER A 192 21.00 1.35 7.46
CA SER A 192 21.07 2.28 6.33
C SER A 192 19.70 2.80 5.91
N VAL A 193 18.66 1.97 6.01
CA VAL A 193 17.27 2.37 5.76
C VAL A 193 16.84 3.37 6.82
N ALA A 194 17.11 3.14 8.10
CA ALA A 194 16.79 4.05 9.19
C ALA A 194 17.37 5.44 8.96
N GLN A 195 18.67 5.54 8.63
CA GLN A 195 19.32 6.82 8.32
C GLN A 195 18.59 7.62 7.21
N VAL A 196 18.11 6.92 6.19
CA VAL A 196 17.36 7.58 5.10
C VAL A 196 15.98 8.04 5.61
N LEU A 197 15.26 7.21 6.35
CA LEU A 197 13.94 7.56 6.86
C LEU A 197 14.00 8.70 7.89
N GLU A 198 14.96 8.67 8.82
CA GLU A 198 15.19 9.70 9.84
C GLU A 198 15.53 11.06 9.24
N ARG A 199 16.14 11.07 8.05
CA ARG A 199 16.36 12.30 7.30
C ARG A 199 15.07 12.82 6.63
N TYR A 200 14.33 11.97 5.92
CA TYR A 200 13.25 12.43 5.03
C TYR A 200 11.88 12.52 5.70
N ILE A 201 11.60 11.76 6.75
CA ILE A 201 10.33 11.85 7.48
C ILE A 201 10.13 13.27 8.04
N PRO A 202 11.12 13.92 8.71
CA PRO A 202 10.95 15.29 9.18
C PRO A 202 10.78 16.34 8.06
N GLU A 203 11.24 16.07 6.83
CA GLU A 203 11.04 16.97 5.69
C GLU A 203 9.60 16.91 5.12
N MET A 204 8.91 15.79 5.31
CA MET A 204 7.59 15.51 4.71
C MET A 204 6.73 14.65 5.66
N PRO A 205 6.50 15.04 6.94
CA PRO A 205 5.96 14.16 7.97
C PRO A 205 4.57 13.59 7.67
N GLU A 206 3.77 14.30 6.89
CA GLU A 206 2.41 13.89 6.51
C GLU A 206 2.35 12.88 5.36
N ARG A 207 3.51 12.45 4.82
CA ARG A 207 3.53 11.65 3.58
C ARG A 207 3.94 10.20 3.75
N PHE A 208 4.46 9.80 4.90
CA PHE A 208 4.89 8.43 5.17
C PHE A 208 3.82 7.65 5.91
N ILE A 209 3.56 6.42 5.46
CA ILE A 209 2.60 5.50 6.09
C ILE A 209 3.27 4.17 6.41
N PHE A 210 2.87 3.60 7.54
CA PHE A 210 3.28 2.26 7.91
C PHE A 210 2.52 1.21 7.11
N GLY A 211 3.26 0.29 6.52
CA GLY A 211 2.83 -0.98 5.97
C GLY A 211 3.86 -2.04 6.31
N SER A 212 3.46 -3.28 6.52
CA SER A 212 4.37 -4.37 6.83
C SER A 212 4.68 -5.27 5.64
N ASP A 213 3.80 -5.31 4.64
CA ASP A 213 3.77 -6.36 3.62
C ASP A 213 3.51 -7.76 4.22
N TYR A 214 2.66 -7.79 5.28
CA TYR A 214 2.25 -9.04 5.91
C TYR A 214 1.71 -10.03 4.87
N GLY A 215 2.03 -11.29 5.05
CA GLY A 215 1.80 -12.34 4.06
C GLY A 215 3.06 -12.67 3.26
N CYS A 216 3.92 -11.69 3.02
CA CYS A 216 5.25 -11.80 2.42
C CYS A 216 6.36 -11.57 3.45
N CYS A 217 6.17 -10.62 4.39
CA CYS A 217 7.17 -10.17 5.36
C CYS A 217 6.70 -10.33 6.82
N ASP A 218 7.65 -10.26 7.76
CA ASP A 218 7.39 -10.33 9.20
C ASP A 218 6.83 -9.00 9.72
N GLN A 219 5.52 -8.98 10.05
CA GLN A 219 4.81 -7.79 10.55
C GLN A 219 5.44 -7.24 11.84
N ARG A 220 5.80 -8.10 12.79
CA ARG A 220 6.38 -7.70 14.06
C ARG A 220 7.72 -7.00 13.87
N ARG A 221 8.57 -7.53 13.01
CA ARG A 221 9.87 -6.92 12.68
C ARG A 221 9.69 -5.50 12.13
N HIS A 222 8.74 -5.29 11.22
CA HIS A 222 8.46 -3.97 10.64
C HIS A 222 7.96 -2.98 11.68
N ILE A 223 7.03 -3.41 12.56
CA ILE A 223 6.57 -2.57 13.68
C ILE A 223 7.72 -2.18 14.60
N ASP A 224 8.56 -3.16 15.00
CA ASP A 224 9.68 -2.90 15.90
C ASP A 224 10.76 -2.03 15.25
N PHE A 225 10.95 -2.12 13.93
CA PHE A 225 11.85 -1.26 13.18
C PHE A 225 11.36 0.19 13.15
N ILE A 226 10.12 0.42 12.76
CA ILE A 226 9.55 1.79 12.69
C ILE A 226 9.54 2.46 14.07
N LYS A 227 9.19 1.73 15.12
CA LYS A 227 9.20 2.25 16.50
C LYS A 227 10.57 2.64 17.04
N LYS A 228 11.66 2.18 16.41
CA LYS A 228 13.05 2.49 16.80
C LYS A 228 13.67 3.65 16.01
N LEU A 229 12.96 4.22 15.04
CA LEU A 229 13.47 5.38 14.29
C LEU A 229 13.65 6.57 15.24
N ASP A 230 14.77 7.27 15.10
CA ASP A 230 15.09 8.49 15.85
C ASP A 230 14.43 9.71 15.18
N ILE A 231 13.10 9.79 15.32
CA ILE A 231 12.25 10.88 14.80
C ILE A 231 11.35 11.42 15.93
N PRO A 232 10.85 12.67 15.81
CA PRO A 232 9.88 13.21 16.76
C PRO A 232 8.67 12.29 16.97
N SER A 233 8.19 12.20 18.21
CA SER A 233 7.13 11.27 18.61
C SER A 233 5.80 11.51 17.90
N ASP A 234 5.49 12.75 17.57
CA ASP A 234 4.32 13.15 16.78
C ASP A 234 4.43 12.64 15.32
N TYR A 235 5.59 12.77 14.69
CA TYR A 235 5.82 12.20 13.36
C TYR A 235 5.76 10.67 13.36
N LEU A 236 6.27 10.03 14.42
CA LEU A 236 6.13 8.59 14.58
C LEU A 236 4.65 8.18 14.67
N GLN A 237 3.83 8.90 15.43
CA GLN A 237 2.39 8.65 15.50
C GLN A 237 1.70 8.85 14.14
N ASP A 238 2.09 9.87 13.39
CA ASP A 238 1.58 10.09 12.04
C ASP A 238 1.95 8.95 11.09
N VAL A 239 3.21 8.47 11.11
CA VAL A 239 3.66 7.34 10.29
C VAL A 239 2.89 6.06 10.61
N ILE A 240 2.72 5.71 11.89
CA ILE A 240 2.09 4.44 12.29
C ILE A 240 0.55 4.47 12.26
N HIS A 241 -0.07 5.65 12.19
CA HIS A 241 -1.52 5.80 12.28
C HIS A 241 -2.07 7.01 11.50
N GLY A 242 -1.71 8.24 11.88
CA GLY A 242 -2.41 9.46 11.46
C GLY A 242 -2.45 9.65 9.95
N ASN A 243 -1.33 9.41 9.27
CA ASN A 243 -1.25 9.56 7.83
C ASN A 243 -2.10 8.53 7.09
N ALA A 244 -2.05 7.24 7.50
CA ALA A 244 -2.88 6.20 6.89
C ALA A 244 -4.38 6.51 7.09
N ALA A 245 -4.80 6.91 8.29
CA ALA A 245 -6.19 7.29 8.57
C ALA A 245 -6.67 8.39 7.61
N ARG A 246 -5.86 9.42 7.39
CA ARG A 246 -6.18 10.55 6.50
C ARG A 246 -6.14 10.16 5.02
N ILE A 247 -5.12 9.41 4.59
CA ILE A 247 -4.91 9.05 3.17
C ILE A 247 -5.99 8.09 2.68
N TYR A 248 -6.44 7.16 3.53
CA TYR A 248 -7.46 6.17 3.21
C TYR A 248 -8.86 6.54 3.70
N ASN A 249 -9.05 7.74 4.27
CA ASN A 249 -10.33 8.22 4.83
C ASN A 249 -10.93 7.24 5.87
N ILE A 250 -10.08 6.64 6.70
CA ILE A 250 -10.50 5.72 7.77
C ILE A 250 -10.79 6.53 9.03
N SER A 251 -12.03 6.47 9.49
CA SER A 251 -12.42 7.06 10.78
C SER A 251 -11.79 6.27 11.92
N SER A 252 -10.99 6.92 12.77
CA SER A 252 -10.31 6.35 13.94
C SER A 252 -11.08 6.65 15.22
#